data_22232e66261aa885500da0e8f0c87cfc
#
_entry.id   22232e66261aa885500da0e8f0c87cfc
#
_cell.length_a   1.000
_cell.length_b   1.000
_cell.length_c   1.000
_cell.angle_alpha   90.00
_cell.angle_beta   90.00
_cell.angle_gamma   90.00
#
_symmetry.space_group_name_H-M   'P 1'
#
loop_
_entity.id
_entity.type
_entity.pdbx_description
1 polymer ?
#
loop_
_entity_poly.entity_id
_entity_poly.type
_entity_poly.pdbx_seq_one_letter_code
_entity_poly.pdbx_strand_id
1 'polypeptide(L)'
;MSKQNPKDRLYSRDHEWIKDNDKGTVIVGITDYAQEMLTDIVFVDLPEIGKKVVAHATMAVVESVKSVSDIFAPVGGEVIDVNTRLEETPELINQDAFGEGWIVKMRLDDAGERKMLLSADDYDEMLKEEKS
;
A
#
# COMPACT_ATOMS: atom_id res chain seq x y z
N MET A 1 -17.12 5.11 -9.02
CA MET A 1 -16.71 6.15 -8.08
C MET A 1 -15.67 5.62 -7.10
N SER A 2 -14.64 6.43 -6.88
CA SER A 2 -13.60 6.06 -5.92
C SER A 2 -14.16 6.10 -4.50
N LYS A 3 -13.70 5.17 -3.68
CA LYS A 3 -14.01 5.20 -2.25
C LYS A 3 -13.25 6.34 -1.60
N GLN A 4 -13.83 6.90 -0.56
CA GLN A 4 -13.15 7.91 0.22
C GLN A 4 -11.92 7.34 0.87
N ASN A 5 -10.86 8.15 0.99
CA ASN A 5 -9.64 7.72 1.66
C ASN A 5 -9.87 7.74 3.17
N PRO A 6 -9.75 6.57 3.84
CA PRO A 6 -9.99 6.51 5.28
C PRO A 6 -9.07 7.44 6.06
N LYS A 7 -9.61 8.02 7.13
CA LYS A 7 -8.87 8.98 7.96
C LYS A 7 -8.10 8.31 9.11
N ASP A 8 -8.18 6.99 9.21
CA ASP A 8 -7.53 6.22 10.27
C ASP A 8 -6.14 5.73 9.88
N ARG A 9 -5.59 6.22 8.78
CA ARG A 9 -4.30 5.77 8.26
C ARG A 9 -3.56 6.90 7.55
N LEU A 10 -2.30 6.63 7.18
CA LEU A 10 -1.45 7.59 6.49
C LEU A 10 -1.19 7.13 5.07
N TYR A 11 -0.69 8.04 4.23
CA TYR A 11 -0.55 7.80 2.79
C TYR A 11 0.79 8.27 2.29
N SER A 12 1.33 7.57 1.29
CA SER A 12 2.54 8.00 0.59
C SER A 12 2.15 8.72 -0.69
N ARG A 13 3.12 9.45 -1.27
CA ARG A 13 2.92 10.09 -2.57
C ARG A 13 2.85 9.09 -3.72
N ASP A 14 3.24 7.86 -3.48
CA ASP A 14 3.19 6.78 -4.45
C ASP A 14 1.91 5.96 -4.36
N HIS A 15 0.92 6.47 -3.60
CA HIS A 15 -0.41 5.86 -3.49
C HIS A 15 -0.43 4.56 -2.71
N GLU A 16 0.44 4.45 -1.70
CA GLU A 16 0.33 3.38 -0.71
C GLU A 16 -0.23 3.95 0.59
N TRP A 17 -0.91 3.10 1.36
CA TRP A 17 -1.40 3.49 2.68
C TRP A 17 -0.73 2.63 3.74
N ILE A 18 -0.58 3.20 4.94
CA ILE A 18 -0.18 2.42 6.12
C ILE A 18 -1.17 2.68 7.24
N LYS A 19 -1.52 1.61 7.92
CA LYS A 19 -2.43 1.66 9.07
C LYS A 19 -1.73 1.06 10.26
N ASP A 20 -1.77 1.77 11.40
CA ASP A 20 -1.16 1.24 12.62
C ASP A 20 -1.82 -0.07 13.01
N ASN A 21 -0.99 -1.00 13.41
CA ASN A 21 -1.37 -2.28 13.97
C ASN A 21 -0.77 -2.34 15.38
N ASP A 22 -0.72 -3.51 16.00
CA ASP A 22 -0.20 -3.62 17.35
C ASP A 22 1.32 -3.49 17.41
N LYS A 23 1.84 -2.91 18.51
CA LYS A 23 3.23 -3.06 18.95
C LYS A 23 4.26 -2.62 17.91
N GLY A 24 4.07 -1.44 17.33
CA GLY A 24 5.05 -0.90 16.40
C GLY A 24 5.01 -1.53 15.03
N THR A 25 3.92 -2.20 14.69
CA THR A 25 3.72 -2.77 13.36
C THR A 25 2.69 -1.98 12.58
N VAL A 26 2.71 -2.11 11.26
CA VAL A 26 1.74 -1.46 10.38
C VAL A 26 1.30 -2.44 9.31
N ILE A 27 0.09 -2.18 8.78
CA ILE A 27 -0.44 -2.89 7.62
C ILE A 27 -0.29 -1.95 6.44
N VAL A 28 0.14 -2.46 5.29
CA VAL A 28 0.40 -1.67 4.09
C VAL A 28 -0.41 -2.21 2.92
N GLY A 29 -0.96 -1.30 2.15
CA GLY A 29 -1.64 -1.63 0.90
C GLY A 29 -1.57 -0.46 -0.06
N ILE A 30 -2.27 -0.54 -1.18
CA ILE A 30 -2.37 0.57 -2.14
C ILE A 30 -3.76 1.18 -2.04
N THR A 31 -3.86 2.44 -2.43
CA THR A 31 -5.12 3.18 -2.31
C THR A 31 -6.12 2.75 -3.38
N ASP A 32 -7.37 3.14 -3.19
CA ASP A 32 -8.40 2.89 -4.20
C ASP A 32 -8.07 3.59 -5.51
N TYR A 33 -7.52 4.82 -5.43
CA TYR A 33 -7.06 5.54 -6.61
C TYR A 33 -6.02 4.72 -7.39
N ALA A 34 -5.05 4.13 -6.67
CA ALA A 34 -3.99 3.34 -7.31
C ALA A 34 -4.56 2.14 -8.05
N GLN A 35 -5.50 1.40 -7.43
CA GLN A 35 -6.06 0.23 -8.09
C GLN A 35 -6.93 0.62 -9.29
N GLU A 36 -7.60 1.77 -9.24
CA GLU A 36 -8.36 2.26 -10.39
C GLU A 36 -7.44 2.56 -11.57
N MET A 37 -6.28 3.16 -11.30
CA MET A 37 -5.31 3.47 -12.34
C MET A 37 -4.71 2.21 -12.95
N LEU A 38 -4.55 1.17 -12.16
CA LEU A 38 -4.01 -0.10 -12.62
C LEU A 38 -5.03 -0.94 -13.37
N THR A 39 -6.30 -0.76 -13.07
CA THR A 39 -7.39 -1.58 -13.56
C THR A 39 -7.32 -3.01 -13.01
N ASP A 40 -7.79 -4.02 -13.71
CA ASP A 40 -7.91 -5.39 -13.18
C ASP A 40 -6.54 -5.97 -12.84
N ILE A 41 -6.34 -6.28 -11.57
CA ILE A 41 -5.09 -6.86 -11.07
C ILE A 41 -5.15 -8.36 -11.24
N VAL A 42 -4.13 -8.92 -11.88
CA VAL A 42 -4.08 -10.33 -12.26
C VAL A 42 -2.98 -11.10 -11.55
N PHE A 43 -1.99 -10.42 -10.98
CA PHE A 43 -0.88 -11.08 -10.28
C PHE A 43 -0.25 -10.12 -9.27
N VAL A 44 0.14 -10.66 -8.12
CA VAL A 44 0.87 -9.91 -7.10
C VAL A 44 2.10 -10.72 -6.71
N ASP A 45 3.28 -10.09 -6.83
CA ASP A 45 4.53 -10.69 -6.39
C ASP A 45 4.83 -10.17 -4.99
N LEU A 46 4.56 -11.01 -4.00
CA LEU A 46 4.71 -10.65 -2.59
C LEU A 46 6.15 -10.83 -2.14
N PRO A 47 6.63 -9.99 -1.20
CA PRO A 47 7.98 -10.17 -0.65
C PRO A 47 8.01 -11.36 0.30
N GLU A 48 9.22 -11.83 0.62
CA GLU A 48 9.40 -12.88 1.60
C GLU A 48 9.27 -12.32 3.01
N ILE A 49 8.68 -13.09 3.91
CA ILE A 49 8.63 -12.75 5.33
C ILE A 49 10.05 -12.72 5.84
N GLY A 50 10.40 -11.69 6.60
CA GLY A 50 11.74 -11.46 7.11
C GLY A 50 12.58 -10.51 6.28
N LYS A 51 12.10 -10.14 5.09
CA LYS A 51 12.83 -9.19 4.25
C LYS A 51 12.85 -7.81 4.89
N LYS A 52 14.03 -7.19 4.90
CA LYS A 52 14.18 -5.82 5.39
C LYS A 52 14.19 -4.87 4.20
N VAL A 53 13.45 -3.79 4.30
CA VAL A 53 13.37 -2.78 3.25
C VAL A 53 13.60 -1.41 3.87
N VAL A 54 14.17 -0.52 3.07
CA VAL A 54 14.24 0.91 3.43
C VAL A 54 13.10 1.64 2.75
N ALA A 55 12.75 2.81 3.27
CA ALA A 55 11.68 3.62 2.66
C ALA A 55 12.01 3.86 1.19
N HIS A 56 11.00 3.78 0.34
CA HIS A 56 11.06 4.00 -1.11
C HIS A 56 11.70 2.86 -1.92
N ALA A 57 12.18 1.80 -1.27
CA ALA A 57 12.65 0.62 -2.00
C ALA A 57 11.45 -0.19 -2.50
N THR A 58 11.64 -0.90 -3.61
CA THR A 58 10.59 -1.79 -4.13
C THR A 58 10.33 -2.92 -3.14
N MET A 59 9.09 -3.06 -2.72
CA MET A 59 8.69 -4.05 -1.73
C MET A 59 7.91 -5.19 -2.37
N ALA A 60 7.05 -4.88 -3.33
CA ALA A 60 6.21 -5.86 -4.02
C ALA A 60 6.00 -5.39 -5.45
N VAL A 61 5.43 -6.25 -6.28
CA VAL A 61 5.09 -5.91 -7.67
C VAL A 61 3.65 -6.34 -7.93
N VAL A 62 2.88 -5.49 -8.57
CA VAL A 62 1.50 -5.78 -8.94
C VAL A 62 1.40 -5.73 -10.46
N GLU A 63 0.85 -6.80 -11.06
CA GLU A 63 0.60 -6.82 -12.49
C GLU A 63 -0.90 -6.71 -12.75
N SER A 64 -1.26 -5.82 -13.65
CA SER A 64 -2.64 -5.67 -14.10
C SER A 64 -2.71 -6.04 -15.58
N VAL A 65 -3.94 -6.10 -16.10
CA VAL A 65 -4.14 -6.33 -17.55
C VAL A 65 -3.52 -5.22 -18.37
N LYS A 66 -3.25 -4.06 -17.76
CA LYS A 66 -2.76 -2.87 -18.44
C LYS A 66 -1.25 -2.68 -18.29
N SER A 67 -0.68 -2.96 -17.11
CA SER A 67 0.72 -2.63 -16.82
C SER A 67 1.25 -3.41 -15.63
N VAL A 68 2.56 -3.26 -15.40
CA VAL A 68 3.26 -3.80 -14.23
C VAL A 68 3.70 -2.60 -13.39
N SER A 69 3.46 -2.64 -12.08
CA SER A 69 3.78 -1.53 -11.20
C SER A 69 4.51 -2.00 -9.95
N ASP A 70 5.57 -1.28 -9.60
CA ASP A 70 6.28 -1.52 -8.35
C ASP A 70 5.49 -0.89 -7.20
N ILE A 71 5.46 -1.60 -6.07
CA ILE A 71 4.92 -1.07 -4.82
C ILE A 71 6.10 -0.76 -3.94
N PHE A 72 6.28 0.52 -3.62
CA PHE A 72 7.42 0.96 -2.81
C PHE A 72 7.06 0.90 -1.34
N ALA A 73 8.06 0.63 -0.50
CA ALA A 73 7.86 0.65 0.94
C ALA A 73 7.63 2.09 1.39
N PRO A 74 6.50 2.41 2.01
CA PRO A 74 6.27 3.79 2.46
C PRO A 74 7.13 4.16 3.67
N VAL A 75 7.59 3.16 4.41
CA VAL A 75 8.49 3.32 5.56
C VAL A 75 9.46 2.16 5.56
N GLY A 76 10.59 2.34 6.24
CA GLY A 76 11.56 1.24 6.40
C GLY A 76 11.15 0.29 7.50
N GLY A 77 11.49 -0.97 7.34
CA GLY A 77 11.19 -1.97 8.34
C GLY A 77 11.37 -3.38 7.83
N GLU A 78 10.85 -4.32 8.60
CA GLU A 78 10.91 -5.74 8.28
C GLU A 78 9.52 -6.26 7.93
N VAL A 79 9.42 -7.01 6.83
CA VAL A 79 8.17 -7.67 6.45
C VAL A 79 7.92 -8.82 7.42
N ILE A 80 6.82 -8.75 8.18
CA ILE A 80 6.48 -9.78 9.17
C ILE A 80 5.32 -10.66 8.74
N ASP A 81 4.55 -10.24 7.75
CA ASP A 81 3.47 -11.05 7.21
C ASP A 81 3.10 -10.55 5.81
N VAL A 82 2.52 -11.41 5.00
CA VAL A 82 2.04 -11.07 3.66
C VAL A 82 0.65 -11.63 3.48
N ASN A 83 -0.15 -10.97 2.65
CA ASN A 83 -1.52 -11.43 2.37
C ASN A 83 -1.49 -12.52 1.30
N THR A 84 -1.33 -13.75 1.71
CA THR A 84 -1.21 -14.88 0.79
C THR A 84 -2.48 -15.11 -0.04
N ARG A 85 -3.62 -14.58 0.39
CA ARG A 85 -4.86 -14.66 -0.41
C ARG A 85 -4.71 -14.00 -1.76
N LEU A 86 -3.80 -13.02 -1.88
CA LEU A 86 -3.57 -12.33 -3.15
C LEU A 86 -2.92 -13.22 -4.20
N GLU A 87 -2.30 -14.33 -3.80
CA GLU A 87 -1.72 -15.28 -4.75
C GLU A 87 -2.80 -15.96 -5.58
N GLU A 88 -3.94 -16.27 -4.96
CA GLU A 88 -5.05 -16.92 -5.64
C GLU A 88 -6.13 -15.93 -6.10
N THR A 89 -6.28 -14.82 -5.36
CA THR A 89 -7.36 -13.86 -5.59
C THR A 89 -6.78 -12.45 -5.61
N PRO A 90 -5.93 -12.11 -6.60
CA PRO A 90 -5.31 -10.78 -6.66
C PRO A 90 -6.34 -9.65 -6.81
N GLU A 91 -7.50 -9.93 -7.37
CA GLU A 91 -8.57 -8.94 -7.54
C GLU A 91 -9.16 -8.46 -6.22
N LEU A 92 -8.78 -9.02 -5.07
CA LEU A 92 -9.15 -8.47 -3.78
C LEU A 92 -8.68 -7.03 -3.63
N ILE A 93 -7.55 -6.70 -4.25
CA ILE A 93 -7.07 -5.31 -4.24
C ILE A 93 -8.07 -4.40 -4.95
N ASN A 94 -8.63 -4.84 -6.06
CA ASN A 94 -9.64 -4.06 -6.78
C ASN A 94 -10.94 -3.96 -6.00
N GLN A 95 -11.32 -5.02 -5.30
CA GLN A 95 -12.60 -5.09 -4.61
C GLN A 95 -12.59 -4.36 -3.28
N ASP A 96 -11.48 -4.39 -2.57
CA ASP A 96 -11.40 -3.85 -1.20
C ASP A 96 -9.96 -3.44 -0.87
N ALA A 97 -9.49 -2.40 -1.57
CA ALA A 97 -8.11 -1.95 -1.46
C ALA A 97 -7.72 -1.55 -0.02
N PHE A 98 -8.66 -1.02 0.75
CA PHE A 98 -8.39 -0.55 2.11
C PHE A 98 -8.65 -1.62 3.18
N GLY A 99 -9.13 -2.79 2.80
CA GLY A 99 -9.45 -3.86 3.73
C GLY A 99 -8.82 -5.18 3.32
N GLU A 100 -9.61 -6.09 2.76
CA GLU A 100 -9.15 -7.44 2.42
C GLU A 100 -8.00 -7.46 1.41
N GLY A 101 -7.81 -6.39 0.65
CA GLY A 101 -6.75 -6.27 -0.32
C GLY A 101 -5.43 -5.74 0.24
N TRP A 102 -5.23 -5.76 1.55
CA TRP A 102 -3.94 -5.38 2.14
C TRP A 102 -2.82 -6.26 1.57
N ILE A 103 -1.60 -5.74 1.54
CA ILE A 103 -0.49 -6.45 0.88
C ILE A 103 0.50 -7.04 1.87
N VAL A 104 1.04 -6.23 2.77
CA VAL A 104 2.04 -6.72 3.74
C VAL A 104 1.78 -6.12 5.12
N LYS A 105 2.36 -6.78 6.15
CA LYS A 105 2.49 -6.19 7.48
C LYS A 105 3.97 -6.02 7.75
N MET A 106 4.32 -4.90 8.37
CA MET A 106 5.73 -4.55 8.63
C MET A 106 5.92 -4.16 10.08
N ARG A 107 7.12 -4.48 10.60
CA ARG A 107 7.60 -3.91 11.86
C ARG A 107 8.46 -2.71 11.51
N LEU A 108 8.11 -1.54 12.05
CA LEU A 108 8.82 -0.31 11.74
C LEU A 108 10.22 -0.30 12.34
N ASP A 109 11.21 0.17 11.55
CA ASP A 109 12.55 0.43 12.07
C ASP A 109 12.56 1.72 12.89
N ASP A 110 11.86 2.75 12.40
CA ASP A 110 11.83 4.06 13.02
C ASP A 110 10.44 4.64 12.92
N ALA A 111 9.75 4.75 14.05
CA ALA A 111 8.39 5.30 14.09
C ALA A 111 8.35 6.75 13.58
N GLY A 112 9.47 7.48 13.62
CA GLY A 112 9.54 8.85 13.13
C GLY A 112 9.35 8.97 11.63
N GLU A 113 9.61 7.92 10.85
CA GLU A 113 9.42 7.97 9.40
C GLU A 113 7.97 8.22 9.00
N ARG A 114 7.02 7.87 9.87
CA ARG A 114 5.60 8.12 9.59
C ARG A 114 5.29 9.60 9.47
N LYS A 115 6.11 10.46 10.06
CA LYS A 115 5.92 11.92 9.97
C LYS A 115 6.12 12.44 8.56
N MET A 116 6.77 11.67 7.70
CA MET A 116 6.98 12.04 6.31
C MET A 116 5.78 11.73 5.42
N LEU A 117 4.78 11.03 5.97
CA LEU A 117 3.62 10.59 5.21
C LEU A 117 2.48 11.59 5.31
N LEU A 118 1.54 11.44 4.39
CA LEU A 118 0.41 12.36 4.26
C LEU A 118 -0.78 11.88 5.08
N SER A 119 -1.53 12.82 5.65
CA SER A 119 -2.86 12.52 6.17
C SER A 119 -3.81 12.25 5.01
N ALA A 120 -5.01 11.74 5.31
CA ALA A 120 -6.03 11.54 4.27
C ALA A 120 -6.36 12.85 3.57
N ASP A 121 -6.48 13.94 4.33
CA ASP A 121 -6.81 15.25 3.75
C ASP A 121 -5.69 15.75 2.84
N ASP A 122 -4.44 15.61 3.25
CA ASP A 122 -3.30 16.01 2.43
C ASP A 122 -3.19 15.14 1.16
N TYR A 123 -3.46 13.85 1.31
CA TYR A 123 -3.47 12.95 0.18
C TYR A 123 -4.58 13.33 -0.81
N ASP A 124 -5.78 13.67 -0.31
CA ASP A 124 -6.88 14.13 -1.15
C ASP A 124 -6.50 15.38 -1.95
N GLU A 125 -5.79 16.32 -1.33
CA GLU A 125 -5.33 17.53 -2.01
C GLU A 125 -4.32 17.19 -3.11
N MET A 126 -3.41 16.25 -2.82
CA MET A 126 -2.46 15.79 -3.81
C MET A 126 -3.15 15.17 -5.02
N LEU A 127 -4.20 14.38 -4.79
CA LEU A 127 -4.95 13.74 -5.87
C LEU A 127 -5.64 14.77 -6.76
N LYS A 128 -6.14 15.87 -6.19
CA LYS A 128 -6.75 16.93 -6.98
C LYS A 128 -5.76 17.55 -7.95
N GLU A 129 -4.52 17.74 -7.51
CA GLU A 129 -3.46 18.28 -8.35
C GLU A 129 -3.11 17.32 -9.49
N GLU A 130 -3.06 16.02 -9.20
CA GLU A 130 -2.76 15.02 -10.23
C GLU A 130 -3.86 14.88 -11.26
N LYS A 131 -5.10 15.10 -10.85
CA LYS A 131 -6.25 14.96 -11.75
C LYS A 131 -6.51 16.21 -12.62
N SER A 132 -5.91 17.32 -12.28
CA SER A 132 -6.16 18.58 -13.01
C SER A 132 -5.23 18.83 -14.21
#